data_b0b6c8c771dc33dd157de360a77e68ef
#
_entry.id   b0b6c8c771dc33dd157de360a77e68ef
#
_cell.length_a   1.000
_cell.length_b   1.000
_cell.length_c   1.000
_cell.angle_alpha   90.00
_cell.angle_beta   90.00
_cell.angle_gamma   90.00
#
_symmetry.space_group_name_H-M   'P 1'
#
loop_
_entity.id
_entity.type
_entity.pdbx_description
1 polymer ?
#
loop_
_entity_poly.entity_id
_entity_poly.type
_entity_poly.pdbx_seq_one_letter_code
_entity_poly.pdbx_strand_id
1 'polypeptide(L)'
;MLDLTRLLQTLTDALSLGSLYALIAIGYTMVYGVLRLINFAHGEIFMIAMYIVFYGISLFTLPWYVTFGLTILVTALLGTLAERFAYRPLRSAPRISILVSAIGVSYFLQNLATVIFGGRPLNFPQISLFTDVLTIGEIYLQRLSLIVPVVTAALLLALLFLIKRTRTGMAMRAVSRDYDAASLMGIDLNRTIAITFFIGSALAGVGAIMWGMKYTRISPTIGSMPGIKCFIAAVLGGIGNTAGAVLGGLMIGFIEIVIVALFPSLSGYRDAFAFIVLIVVLLVKPTGLLGEKTTEKV
;
A
#
# COMPACT_ATOMS: atom_id res chain seq x y z
N MET A 1 -10.42 -32.60 10.66
CA MET A 1 -9.02 -32.66 10.19
C MET A 1 -8.91 -31.67 9.04
N LEU A 2 -7.96 -30.75 9.11
CA LEU A 2 -7.62 -29.90 7.95
C LEU A 2 -6.86 -30.83 6.99
N ASP A 3 -7.47 -31.18 5.85
CA ASP A 3 -6.78 -31.91 4.80
C ASP A 3 -5.54 -31.12 4.39
N LEU A 4 -4.42 -31.77 4.14
CA LEU A 4 -3.17 -31.13 3.71
C LEU A 4 -3.39 -30.15 2.56
N THR A 5 -4.29 -30.50 1.66
CA THR A 5 -4.71 -29.69 0.51
C THR A 5 -5.33 -28.35 0.96
N ARG A 6 -6.24 -28.37 1.93
CA ARG A 6 -6.87 -27.15 2.48
C ARG A 6 -5.85 -26.29 3.22
N LEU A 7 -4.92 -26.91 3.96
CA LEU A 7 -3.85 -26.18 4.64
C LEU A 7 -2.96 -25.44 3.64
N LEU A 8 -2.50 -26.13 2.60
CA LEU A 8 -1.66 -25.53 1.56
C LEU A 8 -2.37 -24.39 0.82
N GLN A 9 -3.65 -24.56 0.50
CA GLN A 9 -4.46 -23.51 -0.13
C GLN A 9 -4.63 -22.30 0.79
N THR A 10 -4.95 -22.53 2.07
CA THR A 10 -5.06 -21.46 3.09
C THR A 10 -3.74 -20.68 3.22
N LEU A 11 -2.60 -21.37 3.29
CA LEU A 11 -1.28 -20.74 3.38
C LEU A 11 -0.95 -19.91 2.13
N THR A 12 -1.28 -20.42 0.94
CA THR A 12 -1.04 -19.70 -0.32
C THR A 12 -1.91 -18.45 -0.41
N ASP A 13 -3.18 -18.55 -0.01
CA ASP A 13 -4.08 -17.39 0.02
C ASP A 13 -3.66 -16.36 1.08
N ALA A 14 -3.19 -16.82 2.23
CA ALA A 14 -2.66 -15.97 3.29
C ALA A 14 -1.40 -15.22 2.81
N LEU A 15 -0.48 -15.92 2.15
CA LEU A 15 0.73 -15.32 1.58
C LEU A 15 0.37 -14.32 0.48
N SER A 16 -0.59 -14.64 -0.38
CA SER A 16 -1.06 -13.76 -1.44
C SER A 16 -1.69 -12.48 -0.89
N LEU A 17 -2.64 -12.60 0.05
CA LEU A 17 -3.30 -11.44 0.66
C LEU A 17 -2.31 -10.60 1.48
N GLY A 18 -1.47 -11.25 2.26
CA GLY A 18 -0.43 -10.59 3.04
C GLY A 18 0.56 -9.83 2.16
N SER A 19 0.92 -10.39 1.01
CA SER A 19 1.79 -9.72 0.03
C SER A 19 1.11 -8.51 -0.63
N LEU A 20 -0.21 -8.55 -0.87
CA LEU A 20 -0.97 -7.38 -1.34
C LEU A 20 -0.93 -6.25 -0.30
N TYR A 21 -1.21 -6.55 0.96
CA TYR A 21 -1.10 -5.56 2.03
C TYR A 21 0.33 -5.04 2.19
N ALA A 22 1.32 -5.92 2.12
CA ALA A 22 2.73 -5.56 2.19
C ALA A 22 3.12 -4.59 1.06
N LEU A 23 2.70 -4.85 -0.17
CA LEU A 23 3.01 -4.04 -1.34
C LEU A 23 2.51 -2.59 -1.17
N ILE A 24 1.28 -2.43 -0.71
CA ILE A 24 0.69 -1.11 -0.48
C ILE A 24 1.34 -0.45 0.76
N ALA A 25 1.59 -1.24 1.82
CA ALA A 25 2.20 -0.75 3.06
C ALA A 25 3.65 -0.27 2.87
N ILE A 26 4.41 -0.86 1.92
CA ILE A 26 5.74 -0.36 1.53
C ILE A 26 5.64 1.09 1.04
N GLY A 27 4.69 1.40 0.16
CA GLY A 27 4.46 2.76 -0.34
C GLY A 27 4.10 3.74 0.80
N TYR A 28 3.24 3.31 1.70
CA TYR A 28 2.85 4.06 2.90
C TYR A 28 4.06 4.37 3.80
N THR A 29 4.79 3.33 4.16
CA THR A 29 5.96 3.42 5.05
C THR A 29 7.08 4.26 4.47
N MET A 30 7.28 4.22 3.15
CA MET A 30 8.28 5.02 2.46
C MET A 30 8.00 6.53 2.63
N VAL A 31 6.76 6.96 2.40
CA VAL A 31 6.35 8.35 2.57
C VAL A 31 6.48 8.79 4.03
N TYR A 32 5.99 7.95 4.96
CA TYR A 32 6.10 8.23 6.39
C TYR A 32 7.56 8.29 6.86
N GLY A 33 8.42 7.39 6.38
CA GLY A 33 9.84 7.32 6.76
C GLY A 33 10.61 8.61 6.46
N VAL A 34 10.22 9.33 5.40
CA VAL A 34 10.86 10.60 5.02
C VAL A 34 10.19 11.80 5.67
N LEU A 35 8.86 11.85 5.69
CA LEU A 35 8.09 13.02 6.16
C LEU A 35 7.65 12.95 7.62
N ARG A 36 7.63 11.75 8.20
CA ARG A 36 7.03 11.44 9.52
C ARG A 36 5.56 11.88 9.64
N LEU A 37 4.85 11.82 8.51
CA LEU A 37 3.45 12.21 8.39
C LEU A 37 2.65 11.08 7.75
N ILE A 38 1.43 10.86 8.26
CA ILE A 38 0.50 9.86 7.75
C ILE A 38 -0.18 10.40 6.50
N ASN A 39 -0.03 9.71 5.37
CA ASN A 39 -0.71 10.06 4.12
C ASN A 39 -2.03 9.30 3.98
N PHE A 40 -3.12 9.80 4.54
CA PHE A 40 -4.43 9.16 4.40
C PHE A 40 -4.95 9.12 2.95
N ALA A 41 -4.46 10.01 2.08
CA ALA A 41 -4.84 9.99 0.67
C ALA A 41 -4.25 8.80 -0.12
N HIS A 42 -3.34 8.02 0.46
CA HIS A 42 -2.68 6.88 -0.21
C HIS A 42 -3.69 5.80 -0.66
N GLY A 43 -4.71 5.52 0.17
CA GLY A 43 -5.80 4.60 -0.19
C GLY A 43 -6.64 5.11 -1.35
N GLU A 44 -6.87 6.42 -1.42
CA GLU A 44 -7.66 7.01 -2.51
C GLU A 44 -6.84 7.11 -3.81
N ILE A 45 -5.53 7.31 -3.73
CA ILE A 45 -4.62 7.20 -4.89
C ILE A 45 -4.65 5.78 -5.45
N PHE A 46 -4.64 4.77 -4.58
CA PHE A 46 -4.84 3.37 -4.94
C PHE A 46 -6.20 3.14 -5.62
N MET A 47 -7.30 3.69 -5.09
CA MET A 47 -8.62 3.61 -5.68
C MET A 47 -8.65 4.21 -7.08
N ILE A 48 -8.08 5.40 -7.29
CA ILE A 48 -8.03 6.04 -8.60
C ILE A 48 -7.24 5.19 -9.60
N ALA A 49 -6.15 4.53 -9.17
CA ALA A 49 -5.39 3.61 -10.00
C ALA A 49 -6.27 2.47 -10.56
N MET A 50 -7.17 1.92 -9.73
CA MET A 50 -8.12 0.88 -10.20
C MET A 50 -9.06 1.42 -11.29
N TYR A 51 -9.55 2.65 -11.16
CA TYR A 51 -10.36 3.28 -12.20
C TYR A 51 -9.59 3.53 -13.49
N ILE A 52 -8.31 3.93 -13.41
CA ILE A 52 -7.46 4.10 -14.60
C ILE A 52 -7.33 2.79 -15.36
N VAL A 53 -7.11 1.66 -14.65
CA VAL A 53 -7.08 0.34 -15.30
C VAL A 53 -8.41 0.00 -15.94
N PHE A 54 -9.52 0.22 -15.23
CA PHE A 54 -10.86 -0.07 -15.75
C PHE A 54 -11.12 0.69 -17.05
N TYR A 55 -10.96 2.01 -17.05
CA TYR A 55 -11.22 2.82 -18.23
C TYR A 55 -10.22 2.56 -19.35
N GLY A 56 -8.94 2.34 -19.02
CA GLY A 56 -7.91 2.03 -20.01
C GLY A 56 -8.23 0.78 -20.81
N ILE A 57 -8.65 -0.30 -20.14
CA ILE A 57 -8.95 -1.58 -20.79
C ILE A 57 -10.38 -1.59 -21.35
N SER A 58 -11.40 -1.18 -20.56
CA SER A 58 -12.80 -1.38 -20.91
C SER A 58 -13.35 -0.30 -21.84
N LEU A 59 -12.91 0.95 -21.72
CA LEU A 59 -13.39 2.05 -22.53
C LEU A 59 -12.45 2.38 -23.70
N PHE A 60 -11.15 2.53 -23.39
CA PHE A 60 -10.15 2.88 -24.42
C PHE A 60 -9.57 1.68 -25.14
N THR A 61 -9.96 0.45 -24.77
CA THR A 61 -9.50 -0.83 -25.38
C THR A 61 -7.99 -0.93 -25.53
N LEU A 62 -7.24 -0.31 -24.60
CA LEU A 62 -5.79 -0.34 -24.62
C LEU A 62 -5.27 -1.72 -24.20
N PRO A 63 -4.15 -2.18 -24.77
CA PRO A 63 -3.48 -3.39 -24.30
C PRO A 63 -3.17 -3.29 -22.82
N TRP A 64 -3.33 -4.39 -22.07
CA TRP A 64 -3.15 -4.41 -20.62
C TRP A 64 -1.78 -3.91 -20.16
N TYR A 65 -0.70 -4.23 -20.88
CA TYR A 65 0.66 -3.79 -20.53
C TYR A 65 0.84 -2.28 -20.67
N VAL A 66 0.21 -1.64 -21.66
CA VAL A 66 0.20 -0.19 -21.82
C VAL A 66 -0.60 0.45 -20.70
N THR A 67 -1.79 -0.10 -20.40
CA THR A 67 -2.66 0.39 -19.33
C THR A 67 -1.96 0.30 -17.98
N PHE A 68 -1.26 -0.78 -17.68
CA PHE A 68 -0.51 -0.95 -16.43
C PHE A 68 0.61 0.09 -16.30
N GLY A 69 1.40 0.29 -17.36
CA GLY A 69 2.44 1.30 -17.38
C GLY A 69 1.88 2.72 -17.18
N LEU A 70 0.80 3.03 -17.87
CA LEU A 70 0.11 4.31 -17.74
C LEU A 70 -0.48 4.50 -16.34
N THR A 71 -1.09 3.46 -15.77
CA THR A 71 -1.64 3.50 -14.41
C THR A 71 -0.55 3.83 -13.40
N ILE A 72 0.58 3.14 -13.45
CA ILE A 72 1.70 3.38 -12.53
C ILE A 72 2.21 4.81 -12.66
N LEU A 73 2.38 5.30 -13.89
CA LEU A 73 2.87 6.66 -14.16
C LEU A 73 1.89 7.73 -13.66
N VAL A 74 0.60 7.62 -14.04
CA VAL A 74 -0.43 8.60 -13.65
C VAL A 74 -0.63 8.60 -12.14
N THR A 75 -0.62 7.42 -11.50
CA THR A 75 -0.74 7.30 -10.05
C THR A 75 0.46 7.94 -9.34
N ALA A 76 1.67 7.74 -9.86
CA ALA A 76 2.88 8.37 -9.33
C ALA A 76 2.82 9.90 -9.45
N LEU A 77 2.36 10.42 -10.59
CA LEU A 77 2.17 11.86 -10.80
C LEU A 77 1.08 12.42 -9.88
N LEU A 78 -0.03 11.72 -9.69
CA LEU A 78 -1.12 12.11 -8.80
C LEU A 78 -0.65 12.23 -7.35
N GLY A 79 0.17 11.29 -6.87
CA GLY A 79 0.78 11.37 -5.55
C GLY A 79 1.73 12.55 -5.42
N THR A 80 2.52 12.84 -6.46
CA THR A 80 3.41 14.01 -6.48
C THR A 80 2.61 15.33 -6.50
N LEU A 81 1.48 15.37 -7.21
CA LEU A 81 0.57 16.53 -7.19
C LEU A 81 -0.04 16.74 -5.81
N ALA A 82 -0.49 15.66 -5.15
CA ALA A 82 -1.00 15.74 -3.78
C ALA A 82 0.07 16.29 -2.82
N GLU A 83 1.32 15.84 -2.96
CA GLU A 83 2.44 16.41 -2.20
C GLU A 83 2.60 17.90 -2.46
N ARG A 84 2.65 18.30 -3.73
CA ARG A 84 2.93 19.68 -4.12
C ARG A 84 1.86 20.67 -3.67
N PHE A 85 0.59 20.29 -3.78
CA PHE A 85 -0.53 21.20 -3.52
C PHE A 85 -1.09 21.10 -2.11
N ALA A 86 -1.06 19.93 -1.47
CA ALA A 86 -1.68 19.73 -0.17
C ALA A 86 -0.67 19.64 0.98
N TYR A 87 0.46 18.95 0.79
CA TYR A 87 1.40 18.71 1.90
C TYR A 87 2.54 19.73 1.95
N ARG A 88 3.10 20.11 0.80
CA ARG A 88 4.23 21.04 0.73
C ARG A 88 3.95 22.40 1.35
N PRO A 89 2.79 23.05 1.14
CA PRO A 89 2.50 24.36 1.74
C PRO A 89 2.38 24.31 3.27
N LEU A 90 2.08 23.15 3.83
CA LEU A 90 1.81 22.95 5.25
C LEU A 90 3.00 22.36 6.02
N ARG A 91 4.17 22.17 5.41
CA ARG A 91 5.32 21.52 6.07
C ARG A 91 5.83 22.26 7.30
N SER A 92 5.71 23.58 7.33
CA SER A 92 6.05 24.41 8.49
C SER A 92 4.91 24.58 9.49
N ALA A 93 3.70 24.08 9.17
CA ALA A 93 2.54 24.15 10.04
C ALA A 93 2.58 23.08 11.15
N PRO A 94 1.80 23.23 12.22
CA PRO A 94 1.65 22.20 13.24
C PRO A 94 1.22 20.85 12.65
N ARG A 95 1.69 19.74 13.22
CA ARG A 95 1.41 18.37 12.72
C ARG A 95 -0.08 18.09 12.53
N ILE A 96 -0.93 18.66 13.39
CA ILE A 96 -2.39 18.52 13.30
C ILE A 96 -2.93 19.12 11.99
N SER A 97 -2.44 20.28 11.55
CA SER A 97 -2.87 20.92 10.30
C SER A 97 -2.57 20.04 9.08
N ILE A 98 -1.43 19.39 9.07
CA ILE A 98 -1.02 18.48 8.00
C ILE A 98 -1.90 17.22 8.00
N LEU A 99 -2.21 16.68 9.19
CA LEU A 99 -3.10 15.53 9.34
C LEU A 99 -4.51 15.84 8.83
N VAL A 100 -5.06 17.01 9.20
CA VAL A 100 -6.37 17.47 8.71
C VAL A 100 -6.35 17.63 7.19
N SER A 101 -5.27 18.20 6.62
CA SER A 101 -5.11 18.32 5.18
C SER A 101 -5.07 16.93 4.50
N ALA A 102 -4.37 15.95 5.08
CA ALA A 102 -4.31 14.59 4.55
C ALA A 102 -5.70 13.93 4.48
N ILE A 103 -6.50 14.11 5.54
CA ILE A 103 -7.89 13.64 5.60
C ILE A 103 -8.75 14.41 4.57
N GLY A 104 -8.56 15.72 4.46
CA GLY A 104 -9.25 16.56 3.47
C GLY A 104 -8.98 16.11 2.04
N VAL A 105 -7.71 15.82 1.69
CA VAL A 105 -7.34 15.28 0.37
C VAL A 105 -7.97 13.92 0.14
N SER A 106 -7.99 13.04 1.15
CA SER A 106 -8.64 11.73 1.03
C SER A 106 -10.12 11.88 0.68
N TYR A 107 -10.89 12.65 1.45
CA TYR A 107 -12.29 12.90 1.14
C TYR A 107 -12.51 13.63 -0.17
N PHE A 108 -11.65 14.57 -0.53
CA PHE A 108 -11.72 15.25 -1.82
C PHE A 108 -11.58 14.26 -2.98
N LEU A 109 -10.56 13.40 -2.97
CA LEU A 109 -10.33 12.40 -4.02
C LEU A 109 -11.48 11.38 -4.08
N GLN A 110 -12.00 10.93 -2.94
CA GLN A 110 -13.12 9.99 -2.87
C GLN A 110 -14.40 10.57 -3.47
N ASN A 111 -14.75 11.82 -3.09
CA ASN A 111 -15.93 12.47 -3.62
C ASN A 111 -15.74 12.86 -5.10
N LEU A 112 -14.55 13.29 -5.49
CA LEU A 112 -14.22 13.57 -6.89
C LEU A 112 -14.39 12.30 -7.75
N ALA A 113 -13.91 11.16 -7.27
CA ALA A 113 -14.12 9.88 -7.94
C ALA A 113 -15.61 9.52 -8.04
N THR A 114 -16.40 9.80 -7.01
CA THR A 114 -17.86 9.57 -7.03
C THR A 114 -18.55 10.46 -8.08
N VAL A 115 -18.12 11.71 -8.20
CA VAL A 115 -18.68 12.66 -9.20
C VAL A 115 -18.28 12.25 -10.63
N ILE A 116 -17.02 11.89 -10.85
CA ILE A 116 -16.48 11.58 -12.19
C ILE A 116 -16.92 10.19 -12.66
N PHE A 117 -16.79 9.18 -11.80
CA PHE A 117 -16.97 7.77 -12.17
C PHE A 117 -18.35 7.22 -11.77
N GLY A 118 -19.12 7.96 -10.97
CA GLY A 118 -20.40 7.53 -10.40
C GLY A 118 -20.20 6.68 -9.14
N GLY A 119 -21.30 6.56 -8.36
CA GLY A 119 -21.30 5.78 -7.10
C GLY A 119 -21.57 4.29 -7.28
N ARG A 120 -21.88 3.81 -8.49
CA ARG A 120 -22.18 2.40 -8.75
C ARG A 120 -20.90 1.57 -8.82
N PRO A 121 -20.85 0.39 -8.16
CA PRO A 121 -19.71 -0.50 -8.33
C PRO A 121 -19.54 -0.96 -9.78
N LEU A 122 -18.31 -0.98 -10.24
CA LEU A 122 -17.90 -1.48 -11.55
C LEU A 122 -17.14 -2.79 -11.41
N ASN A 123 -17.13 -3.62 -12.46
CA ASN A 123 -16.38 -4.85 -12.47
C ASN A 123 -14.99 -4.62 -13.08
N PHE A 124 -13.95 -4.92 -12.31
CA PHE A 124 -12.56 -4.81 -12.77
C PHE A 124 -12.31 -5.79 -13.94
N PRO A 125 -11.69 -5.34 -15.04
CA PRO A 125 -11.40 -6.20 -16.18
C PRO A 125 -10.44 -7.31 -15.77
N GLN A 126 -10.82 -8.56 -16.05
CA GLN A 126 -10.01 -9.73 -15.73
C GLN A 126 -9.14 -10.10 -16.92
N ILE A 127 -7.86 -10.33 -16.68
CA ILE A 127 -6.89 -10.75 -17.69
C ILE A 127 -6.53 -12.21 -17.40
N SER A 128 -6.84 -13.11 -18.33
CA SER A 128 -6.63 -14.55 -18.17
C SER A 128 -5.22 -14.94 -17.75
N LEU A 129 -4.21 -14.20 -18.23
CA LEU A 129 -2.81 -14.40 -17.84
C LEU A 129 -2.60 -14.42 -16.32
N PHE A 130 -3.37 -13.62 -15.56
CA PHE A 130 -3.24 -13.48 -14.10
C PHE A 130 -4.30 -14.29 -13.35
N THR A 131 -5.48 -14.47 -13.95
CA THR A 131 -6.65 -15.05 -13.26
C THR A 131 -6.87 -16.53 -13.48
N ASP A 132 -6.17 -17.13 -14.46
CA ASP A 132 -6.25 -18.57 -14.70
C ASP A 132 -5.89 -19.38 -13.45
N VAL A 133 -6.58 -20.50 -13.28
CA VAL A 133 -6.37 -21.41 -12.16
C VAL A 133 -5.41 -22.52 -12.60
N LEU A 134 -4.33 -22.67 -11.85
CA LEU A 134 -3.41 -23.80 -11.96
C LEU A 134 -3.92 -24.94 -11.09
N THR A 135 -4.15 -26.09 -11.70
CA THR A 135 -4.54 -27.31 -10.98
C THR A 135 -3.30 -28.18 -10.78
N ILE A 136 -2.90 -28.37 -9.54
CA ILE A 136 -1.78 -29.26 -9.15
C ILE A 136 -2.36 -30.35 -8.26
N GLY A 137 -2.75 -31.48 -8.85
CA GLY A 137 -3.51 -32.52 -8.16
C GLY A 137 -4.89 -32.02 -7.75
N GLU A 138 -5.19 -32.04 -6.44
CA GLU A 138 -6.45 -31.52 -5.87
C GLU A 138 -6.37 -30.05 -5.44
N ILE A 139 -5.22 -29.37 -5.66
CA ILE A 139 -5.00 -28.00 -5.25
C ILE A 139 -5.32 -27.06 -6.42
N TYR A 140 -6.24 -26.13 -6.19
CA TYR A 140 -6.63 -25.09 -7.15
C TYR A 140 -5.97 -23.76 -6.77
N LEU A 141 -4.90 -23.38 -7.48
CA LEU A 141 -4.15 -22.15 -7.21
C LEU A 141 -4.42 -21.14 -8.32
N GLN A 142 -4.94 -19.98 -7.96
CA GLN A 142 -5.01 -18.87 -8.90
C GLN A 142 -3.58 -18.39 -9.21
N ARG A 143 -3.22 -18.21 -10.48
CA ARG A 143 -1.87 -17.74 -10.88
C ARG A 143 -1.47 -16.45 -10.14
N LEU A 144 -2.43 -15.58 -9.93
CA LEU A 144 -2.22 -14.33 -9.21
C LEU A 144 -1.68 -14.57 -7.78
N SER A 145 -2.14 -15.62 -7.09
CA SER A 145 -1.69 -15.93 -5.72
C SER A 145 -0.19 -16.26 -5.66
N LEU A 146 0.42 -16.68 -6.77
CA LEU A 146 1.87 -16.88 -6.90
C LEU A 146 2.59 -15.63 -7.41
N ILE A 147 1.97 -14.88 -8.32
CA ILE A 147 2.57 -13.68 -8.92
C ILE A 147 2.72 -12.57 -7.88
N VAL A 148 1.71 -12.34 -7.04
CA VAL A 148 1.71 -11.24 -6.07
C VAL A 148 2.88 -11.31 -5.09
N PRO A 149 3.18 -12.42 -4.41
CA PRO A 149 4.34 -12.51 -3.53
C PRO A 149 5.67 -12.26 -4.26
N VAL A 150 5.81 -12.76 -5.50
CA VAL A 150 7.02 -12.56 -6.31
C VAL A 150 7.19 -11.09 -6.69
N VAL A 151 6.13 -10.43 -7.16
CA VAL A 151 6.14 -8.99 -7.48
C VAL A 151 6.44 -8.16 -6.24
N THR A 152 5.82 -8.49 -5.11
CA THR A 152 6.06 -7.79 -3.84
C THR A 152 7.51 -7.93 -3.39
N ALA A 153 8.08 -9.14 -3.45
CA ALA A 153 9.47 -9.36 -3.11
C ALA A 153 10.43 -8.63 -4.06
N ALA A 154 10.17 -8.67 -5.37
CA ALA A 154 10.97 -7.97 -6.37
C ALA A 154 10.95 -6.45 -6.14
N LEU A 155 9.78 -5.86 -5.89
CA LEU A 155 9.64 -4.43 -5.63
C LEU A 155 10.27 -4.02 -4.28
N LEU A 156 10.16 -4.87 -3.24
CA LEU A 156 10.85 -4.65 -1.98
C LEU A 156 12.38 -4.62 -2.18
N LEU A 157 12.93 -5.60 -2.90
CA LEU A 157 14.37 -5.66 -3.17
C LEU A 157 14.84 -4.47 -4.00
N ALA A 158 14.09 -4.09 -5.03
CA ALA A 158 14.36 -2.91 -5.85
C ALA A 158 14.34 -1.62 -5.00
N LEU A 159 13.36 -1.48 -4.11
CA LEU A 159 13.25 -0.33 -3.22
C LEU A 159 14.39 -0.30 -2.19
N LEU A 160 14.73 -1.45 -1.59
CA LEU A 160 15.87 -1.54 -0.66
C LEU A 160 17.18 -1.20 -1.35
N PHE A 161 17.37 -1.65 -2.60
CA PHE A 161 18.52 -1.26 -3.41
C PHE A 161 18.54 0.25 -3.67
N LEU A 162 17.39 0.82 -4.07
CA LEU A 162 17.24 2.26 -4.29
C LEU A 162 17.60 3.05 -3.02
N ILE A 163 17.01 2.69 -1.88
CA ILE A 163 17.23 3.39 -0.61
C ILE A 163 18.68 3.24 -0.13
N LYS A 164 19.28 2.04 -0.22
CA LYS A 164 20.61 1.78 0.36
C LYS A 164 21.77 2.15 -0.55
N ARG A 165 21.61 2.06 -1.88
CA ARG A 165 22.71 2.11 -2.86
C ARG A 165 22.67 3.30 -3.81
N THR A 166 21.58 4.10 -3.84
CA THR A 166 21.48 5.23 -4.78
C THR A 166 21.68 6.59 -4.10
N ARG A 167 22.03 7.62 -4.88
CA ARG A 167 22.13 9.01 -4.41
C ARG A 167 20.77 9.52 -3.90
N THR A 168 19.69 9.18 -4.60
CA THR A 168 18.33 9.53 -4.19
C THR A 168 17.98 8.90 -2.83
N GLY A 169 18.30 7.62 -2.64
CA GLY A 169 18.09 6.94 -1.36
C GLY A 169 18.96 7.53 -0.24
N MET A 170 20.18 7.98 -0.54
CA MET A 170 21.02 8.71 0.42
C MET A 170 20.37 10.03 0.84
N ALA A 171 19.85 10.80 -0.12
CA ALA A 171 19.13 12.04 0.15
C ALA A 171 17.87 11.78 1.00
N MET A 172 17.09 10.75 0.67
CA MET A 172 15.90 10.36 1.47
C MET A 172 16.27 10.04 2.92
N ARG A 173 17.33 9.27 3.16
CA ARG A 173 17.80 8.94 4.52
C ARG A 173 18.33 10.18 5.27
N ALA A 174 19.02 11.09 4.60
CA ALA A 174 19.47 12.33 5.21
C ALA A 174 18.28 13.19 5.64
N VAL A 175 17.32 13.41 4.73
CA VAL A 175 16.09 14.18 4.99
C VAL A 175 15.26 13.55 6.12
N SER A 176 15.18 12.21 6.19
CA SER A 176 14.43 11.51 7.26
C SER A 176 15.05 11.70 8.65
N ARG A 177 16.34 12.02 8.73
CA ARG A 177 17.05 12.25 10.00
C ARG A 177 16.89 13.69 10.49
N ASP A 178 17.17 14.64 9.61
CA ASP A 178 17.14 16.07 9.94
C ASP A 178 16.99 16.90 8.65
N TYR A 179 15.92 17.70 8.57
CA TYR A 179 15.62 18.55 7.43
C TYR A 179 16.62 19.69 7.29
N ASP A 180 16.97 20.33 8.41
CA ASP A 180 17.83 21.51 8.41
C ASP A 180 19.26 21.12 8.07
N ALA A 181 19.78 20.08 8.70
CA ALA A 181 21.09 19.53 8.39
C ALA A 181 21.20 19.05 6.93
N ALA A 182 20.19 18.36 6.40
CA ALA A 182 20.15 17.92 5.01
C ALA A 182 20.17 19.12 4.04
N SER A 183 19.41 20.16 4.34
CA SER A 183 19.38 21.38 3.54
C SER A 183 20.74 22.10 3.53
N LEU A 184 21.40 22.22 4.69
CA LEU A 184 22.73 22.81 4.82
C LEU A 184 23.80 22.04 4.03
N MET A 185 23.61 20.72 3.87
CA MET A 185 24.48 19.88 3.04
C MET A 185 24.14 19.92 1.54
N GLY A 186 23.25 20.84 1.12
CA GLY A 186 22.90 21.07 -0.28
C GLY A 186 21.88 20.09 -0.86
N ILE A 187 21.15 19.33 -0.01
CA ILE A 187 20.09 18.42 -0.46
C ILE A 187 18.80 19.22 -0.71
N ASP A 188 18.28 19.15 -1.92
CA ASP A 188 16.97 19.72 -2.25
C ASP A 188 15.86 18.89 -1.60
N LEU A 189 15.29 19.43 -0.50
CA LEU A 189 14.20 18.81 0.27
C LEU A 189 12.97 18.60 -0.61
N ASN A 190 12.60 19.59 -1.42
CA ASN A 190 11.39 19.53 -2.23
C ASN A 190 11.48 18.42 -3.27
N ARG A 191 12.58 18.32 -3.95
CA ARG A 191 12.84 17.27 -4.93
C ARG A 191 12.88 15.89 -4.29
N THR A 192 13.54 15.75 -3.15
CA THR A 192 13.68 14.47 -2.44
C THR A 192 12.32 13.97 -1.97
N ILE A 193 11.48 14.83 -1.40
CA ILE A 193 10.15 14.48 -0.93
C ILE A 193 9.21 14.18 -2.10
N ALA A 194 9.24 14.99 -3.16
CA ALA A 194 8.44 14.73 -4.37
C ALA A 194 8.75 13.36 -4.99
N ILE A 195 10.04 12.99 -5.09
CA ILE A 195 10.46 11.66 -5.56
C ILE A 195 9.96 10.55 -4.61
N THR A 196 9.95 10.79 -3.31
CA THR A 196 9.41 9.83 -2.32
C THR A 196 7.93 9.57 -2.55
N PHE A 197 7.13 10.62 -2.76
CA PHE A 197 5.72 10.50 -3.10
C PHE A 197 5.50 9.82 -4.45
N PHE A 198 6.31 10.17 -5.45
CA PHE A 198 6.27 9.54 -6.77
C PHE A 198 6.43 8.02 -6.67
N ILE A 199 7.48 7.56 -6.00
CA ILE A 199 7.76 6.13 -5.86
C ILE A 199 6.70 5.45 -4.97
N GLY A 200 6.32 6.04 -3.84
CA GLY A 200 5.30 5.50 -2.95
C GLY A 200 3.95 5.32 -3.66
N SER A 201 3.54 6.32 -4.45
CA SER A 201 2.29 6.26 -5.22
C SER A 201 2.38 5.33 -6.43
N ALA A 202 3.56 5.19 -7.06
CA ALA A 202 3.79 4.15 -8.07
C ALA A 202 3.56 2.75 -7.51
N LEU A 203 4.05 2.48 -6.29
CA LEU A 203 3.82 1.21 -5.59
C LEU A 203 2.33 0.99 -5.28
N ALA A 204 1.59 2.06 -4.89
CA ALA A 204 0.13 1.98 -4.75
C ALA A 204 -0.55 1.62 -6.07
N GLY A 205 -0.07 2.15 -7.20
CA GLY A 205 -0.56 1.80 -8.54
C GLY A 205 -0.38 0.33 -8.86
N VAL A 206 0.81 -0.24 -8.59
CA VAL A 206 1.05 -1.69 -8.77
C VAL A 206 0.15 -2.50 -7.82
N GLY A 207 0.02 -2.08 -6.56
CA GLY A 207 -0.89 -2.72 -5.59
C GLY A 207 -2.33 -2.72 -6.07
N ALA A 208 -2.81 -1.61 -6.66
CA ALA A 208 -4.15 -1.46 -7.19
C ALA A 208 -4.43 -2.42 -8.36
N ILE A 209 -3.46 -2.58 -9.27
CA ILE A 209 -3.54 -3.54 -10.38
C ILE A 209 -3.70 -4.96 -9.85
N MET A 210 -2.82 -5.36 -8.92
CA MET A 210 -2.85 -6.70 -8.34
C MET A 210 -4.11 -6.94 -7.50
N TRP A 211 -4.56 -5.94 -6.75
CA TRP A 211 -5.79 -6.00 -5.97
C TRP A 211 -7.02 -6.17 -6.85
N GLY A 212 -7.15 -5.37 -7.93
CA GLY A 212 -8.26 -5.45 -8.86
C GLY A 212 -8.34 -6.79 -9.60
N MET A 213 -7.19 -7.43 -9.88
CA MET A 213 -7.16 -8.79 -10.42
C MET A 213 -7.67 -9.84 -9.43
N LYS A 214 -7.52 -9.60 -8.12
CA LYS A 214 -8.00 -10.51 -7.06
C LYS A 214 -9.44 -10.22 -6.65
N TYR A 215 -9.78 -8.94 -6.51
CA TYR A 215 -11.08 -8.47 -6.07
C TYR A 215 -11.75 -7.67 -7.19
N THR A 216 -12.73 -8.28 -7.84
CA THR A 216 -13.29 -7.79 -9.10
C THR A 216 -14.16 -6.53 -8.99
N ARG A 217 -14.47 -6.05 -7.79
CA ARG A 217 -15.32 -4.88 -7.59
C ARG A 217 -14.51 -3.61 -7.40
N ILE A 218 -14.88 -2.56 -8.11
CA ILE A 218 -14.35 -1.19 -7.95
C ILE A 218 -15.49 -0.32 -7.47
N SER A 219 -15.23 0.49 -6.43
CA SER A 219 -16.16 1.54 -5.97
C SER A 219 -15.35 2.76 -5.52
N PRO A 220 -15.94 3.97 -5.45
CA PRO A 220 -15.24 5.15 -4.96
C PRO A 220 -14.73 5.03 -3.51
N THR A 221 -15.26 4.07 -2.75
CA THR A 221 -14.88 3.81 -1.35
C THR A 221 -13.89 2.65 -1.19
N ILE A 222 -13.48 1.99 -2.29
CA ILE A 222 -12.66 0.77 -2.23
C ILE A 222 -11.28 1.01 -1.60
N GLY A 223 -10.75 2.23 -1.66
CA GLY A 223 -9.44 2.58 -1.13
C GLY A 223 -9.39 2.68 0.39
N SER A 224 -10.52 2.96 1.05
CA SER A 224 -10.56 3.29 2.48
C SER A 224 -10.13 2.11 3.36
N MET A 225 -10.74 0.92 3.21
CA MET A 225 -10.40 -0.23 4.06
C MET A 225 -9.02 -0.82 3.78
N PRO A 226 -8.61 -1.10 2.53
CA PRO A 226 -7.24 -1.48 2.23
C PRO A 226 -6.23 -0.43 2.68
N GLY A 227 -6.51 0.88 2.51
CA GLY A 227 -5.66 1.96 2.96
C GLY A 227 -5.41 1.92 4.47
N ILE A 228 -6.47 1.77 5.28
CA ILE A 228 -6.35 1.66 6.74
C ILE A 228 -5.58 0.38 7.12
N LYS A 229 -5.86 -0.77 6.52
CA LYS A 229 -5.15 -2.02 6.83
C LYS A 229 -3.67 -1.97 6.45
N CYS A 230 -3.34 -1.32 5.34
CA CYS A 230 -1.95 -1.13 4.96
C CYS A 230 -1.22 -0.15 5.89
N PHE A 231 -1.92 0.87 6.39
CA PHE A 231 -1.40 1.72 7.47
C PHE A 231 -1.17 0.89 8.74
N ILE A 232 -2.13 0.06 9.15
CA ILE A 232 -1.97 -0.87 10.28
C ILE A 232 -0.75 -1.77 10.06
N ALA A 233 -0.59 -2.34 8.86
CA ALA A 233 0.57 -3.16 8.50
C ALA A 233 1.89 -2.40 8.67
N ALA A 234 1.94 -1.15 8.22
CA ALA A 234 3.11 -0.29 8.38
C ALA A 234 3.42 0.00 9.86
N VAL A 235 2.38 0.25 10.67
CA VAL A 235 2.51 0.48 12.12
C VAL A 235 2.99 -0.78 12.84
N LEU A 236 2.35 -1.91 12.56
CA LEU A 236 2.73 -3.22 13.13
C LEU A 236 4.17 -3.57 12.82
N GLY A 237 4.58 -3.34 11.59
CA GLY A 237 5.94 -3.62 11.15
C GLY A 237 6.99 -2.70 11.78
N GLY A 238 6.60 -1.51 12.17
CA GLY A 238 7.45 -0.41 12.63
C GLY A 238 7.53 0.68 11.57
N ILE A 239 6.82 1.77 11.82
CA ILE A 239 6.66 2.86 10.86
C ILE A 239 8.02 3.41 10.43
N GLY A 240 8.24 3.56 9.12
CA GLY A 240 9.50 4.02 8.54
C GLY A 240 10.47 2.88 8.15
N ASN A 241 10.21 1.65 8.58
CA ASN A 241 10.99 0.47 8.18
C ASN A 241 10.26 -0.32 7.08
N THR A 242 10.78 -0.30 5.86
CA THR A 242 10.17 -0.98 4.70
C THR A 242 10.09 -2.50 4.85
N ALA A 243 11.11 -3.13 5.44
CA ALA A 243 11.08 -4.56 5.72
C ALA A 243 10.05 -4.90 6.82
N GLY A 244 9.93 -4.01 7.82
CA GLY A 244 8.90 -4.09 8.85
C GLY A 244 7.51 -4.04 8.26
N ALA A 245 7.23 -3.10 7.36
CA ALA A 245 5.93 -2.98 6.71
C ALA A 245 5.53 -4.24 5.93
N VAL A 246 6.50 -4.92 5.30
CA VAL A 246 6.24 -6.21 4.64
C VAL A 246 5.85 -7.28 5.65
N LEU A 247 6.58 -7.40 6.75
CA LEU A 247 6.22 -8.34 7.81
C LEU A 247 4.85 -8.05 8.40
N GLY A 248 4.53 -6.78 8.66
CA GLY A 248 3.21 -6.36 9.13
C GLY A 248 2.10 -6.71 8.15
N GLY A 249 2.31 -6.47 6.85
CA GLY A 249 1.36 -6.85 5.79
C GLY A 249 1.13 -8.35 5.72
N LEU A 250 2.22 -9.14 5.74
CA LEU A 250 2.14 -10.60 5.76
C LEU A 250 1.39 -11.11 7.00
N MET A 251 1.67 -10.53 8.18
CA MET A 251 0.97 -10.91 9.41
C MET A 251 -0.53 -10.64 9.34
N ILE A 252 -0.96 -9.44 8.88
CA ILE A 252 -2.37 -9.12 8.77
C ILE A 252 -3.06 -10.07 7.79
N GLY A 253 -2.48 -10.27 6.60
CA GLY A 253 -3.06 -11.19 5.61
C GLY A 253 -3.13 -12.63 6.12
N PHE A 254 -2.10 -13.09 6.84
CA PHE A 254 -2.09 -14.41 7.46
C PHE A 254 -3.19 -14.54 8.52
N ILE A 255 -3.30 -13.58 9.44
CA ILE A 255 -4.30 -13.58 10.50
C ILE A 255 -5.72 -13.56 9.91
N GLU A 256 -6.00 -12.72 8.93
CA GLU A 256 -7.32 -12.65 8.30
C GLU A 256 -7.73 -13.97 7.64
N ILE A 257 -6.84 -14.60 6.89
CA ILE A 257 -7.14 -15.85 6.19
C ILE A 257 -7.26 -17.01 7.15
N VAL A 258 -6.37 -17.12 8.14
CA VAL A 258 -6.37 -18.21 9.11
C VAL A 258 -7.62 -18.14 10.00
N ILE A 259 -8.02 -16.95 10.45
CA ILE A 259 -9.24 -16.79 11.25
C ILE A 259 -10.48 -17.23 10.47
N VAL A 260 -10.61 -16.83 9.22
CA VAL A 260 -11.74 -17.22 8.37
C VAL A 260 -11.73 -18.74 8.10
N ALA A 261 -10.53 -19.33 7.93
CA ALA A 261 -10.41 -20.77 7.69
C ALA A 261 -10.76 -21.61 8.93
N LEU A 262 -10.37 -21.14 10.14
CA LEU A 262 -10.64 -21.84 11.40
C LEU A 262 -12.06 -21.57 11.93
N PHE A 263 -12.56 -20.35 11.74
CA PHE A 263 -13.85 -19.88 12.26
C PHE A 263 -14.66 -19.18 11.15
N PRO A 264 -15.27 -19.94 10.21
CA PRO A 264 -16.04 -19.36 9.10
C PRO A 264 -17.18 -18.43 9.55
N SER A 265 -17.77 -18.68 10.73
CA SER A 265 -18.80 -17.83 11.34
C SER A 265 -18.32 -16.42 11.69
N LEU A 266 -17.00 -16.22 11.85
CA LEU A 266 -16.40 -14.94 12.17
C LEU A 266 -15.89 -14.19 10.93
N SER A 267 -16.18 -14.66 9.72
CA SER A 267 -15.72 -14.04 8.46
C SER A 267 -16.10 -12.57 8.31
N GLY A 268 -17.27 -12.16 8.85
CA GLY A 268 -17.71 -10.77 8.89
C GLY A 268 -16.89 -9.85 9.82
N TYR A 269 -16.16 -10.45 10.77
CA TYR A 269 -15.36 -9.71 11.77
C TYR A 269 -13.86 -9.70 11.44
N ARG A 270 -13.44 -10.19 10.25
CA ARG A 270 -12.02 -10.27 9.88
C ARG A 270 -11.27 -8.95 10.04
N ASP A 271 -11.94 -7.83 9.75
CA ASP A 271 -11.35 -6.49 9.87
C ASP A 271 -11.09 -6.13 11.34
N ALA A 272 -12.00 -6.52 12.26
CA ALA A 272 -11.82 -6.29 13.68
C ALA A 272 -10.58 -6.99 14.25
N PHE A 273 -10.26 -8.18 13.76
CA PHE A 273 -9.05 -8.90 14.19
C PHE A 273 -7.77 -8.16 13.80
N ALA A 274 -7.73 -7.53 12.62
CA ALA A 274 -6.58 -6.69 12.24
C ALA A 274 -6.37 -5.52 13.22
N PHE A 275 -7.46 -4.87 13.66
CA PHE A 275 -7.42 -3.80 14.66
C PHE A 275 -7.02 -4.32 16.04
N ILE A 276 -7.55 -5.47 16.47
CA ILE A 276 -7.18 -6.09 17.77
C ILE A 276 -5.67 -6.38 17.79
N VAL A 277 -5.15 -6.98 16.72
CA VAL A 277 -3.71 -7.27 16.63
C VAL A 277 -2.88 -5.99 16.68
N LEU A 278 -3.32 -4.92 16.00
CA LEU A 278 -2.67 -3.62 16.10
C LEU A 278 -2.60 -3.14 17.55
N ILE A 279 -3.73 -3.16 18.25
CA ILE A 279 -3.80 -2.68 19.65
C ILE A 279 -2.87 -3.51 20.54
N VAL A 280 -2.93 -4.84 20.44
CA VAL A 280 -2.09 -5.75 21.23
C VAL A 280 -0.61 -5.48 20.97
N VAL A 281 -0.21 -5.38 19.69
CA VAL A 281 1.20 -5.13 19.34
C VAL A 281 1.67 -3.76 19.85
N LEU A 282 0.85 -2.71 19.71
CA LEU A 282 1.23 -1.39 20.22
C LEU A 282 1.30 -1.30 21.74
N LEU A 283 0.48 -2.09 22.46
CA LEU A 283 0.57 -2.18 23.93
C LEU A 283 1.85 -2.88 24.39
N VAL A 284 2.28 -3.94 23.67
CA VAL A 284 3.47 -4.72 24.02
C VAL A 284 4.74 -4.08 23.46
N LYS A 285 4.69 -3.56 22.22
CA LYS A 285 5.85 -2.99 21.53
C LYS A 285 5.43 -1.74 20.75
N PRO A 286 5.36 -0.56 21.38
CA PRO A 286 4.85 0.67 20.78
C PRO A 286 5.64 1.14 19.54
N THR A 287 6.88 0.68 19.35
CA THR A 287 7.69 0.96 18.16
C THR A 287 7.37 0.07 16.95
N GLY A 288 6.48 -0.93 17.12
CA GLY A 288 6.26 -1.98 16.14
C GLY A 288 7.35 -3.06 16.15
N LEU A 289 7.22 -4.09 15.31
CA LEU A 289 8.09 -5.28 15.32
C LEU A 289 9.55 -4.98 15.00
N LEU A 290 9.81 -4.15 13.98
CA LEU A 290 11.15 -3.77 13.52
C LEU A 290 11.40 -2.25 13.60
N GLY A 291 10.63 -1.53 14.41
CA GLY A 291 10.80 -0.10 14.60
C GLY A 291 12.07 0.22 15.42
N GLU A 292 12.76 1.28 15.04
CA GLU A 292 13.91 1.80 15.80
C GLU A 292 13.41 2.58 17.03
N LYS A 293 14.06 2.40 18.17
CA LYS A 293 13.82 3.27 19.33
C LYS A 293 14.36 4.65 19.00
N THR A 294 13.49 5.63 18.80
CA THR A 294 13.90 7.03 18.77
C THR A 294 14.26 7.44 20.19
N THR A 295 15.52 7.59 20.47
CA THR A 295 15.99 8.32 21.66
C THR A 295 15.65 9.80 21.39
N GLU A 296 14.65 10.34 22.08
CA GLU A 296 14.49 11.79 22.15
C GLU A 296 15.79 12.33 22.78
N LYS A 297 16.54 13.09 22.00
CA LYS A 297 17.60 13.92 22.55
C LYS A 297 16.90 15.02 23.31
N VAL A 298 16.97 14.95 24.64
CA VAL A 298 16.63 16.03 25.56
C VAL A 298 17.53 17.22 25.27
#